data_79fb2aac45b0e0d8b92223afc4c0051e
#
_entry.id   79fb2aac45b0e0d8b92223afc4c0051e
#
_cell.length_a   1.000
_cell.length_b   1.000
_cell.length_c   1.000
_cell.angle_alpha   90.00
_cell.angle_beta   90.00
_cell.angle_gamma   90.00
#
_symmetry.space_group_name_H-M   'P 1'
#
loop_
_entity.id
_entity.type
_entity.pdbx_description
1 polymer ?
#
loop_
_entity_poly.entity_id
_entity_poly.type
_entity_poly.pdbx_seq_one_letter_code
_entity_poly.pdbx_strand_id
1 'polypeptide(L)'
;MSGLVLDRLEVRAKDMLIVAMDAVVKPGEVLTIMGPSGSGKSTALAAIIGTLGPDFSVSGRLVLDGCDVTALPTRARGIGLLFQDDVLFPHLSVGGNLAFALPATLRGRQVRRAAIEAALAKAGLAGFADRDPGTLSGGERARVALMRTLLAEPKALLLDEPFSRLDAGLRDHIRAFVLDLIRAERIPAILVTHQPDDARAAGGRIIDPLGRPVQVRA
;
A
#
# COMPACT_ATOMS: atom_id res chain seq x y z
N MET A 1 -15.17 15.46 -0.41
CA MET A 1 -13.70 15.57 -0.25
C MET A 1 -13.10 14.35 -0.92
N SER A 2 -12.16 14.54 -1.86
CA SER A 2 -11.41 13.42 -2.44
C SER A 2 -10.25 13.05 -1.54
N GLY A 3 -9.93 11.76 -1.44
CA GLY A 3 -8.86 11.23 -0.61
C GLY A 3 -9.35 10.27 0.46
N LEU A 4 -8.43 9.87 1.35
CA LEU A 4 -8.69 8.93 2.44
C LEU A 4 -8.84 9.70 3.76
N VAL A 5 -9.95 9.49 4.46
CA VAL A 5 -10.22 10.09 5.77
C VAL A 5 -10.35 9.00 6.83
N LEU A 6 -9.54 9.11 7.86
CA LEU A 6 -9.62 8.35 9.10
C LEU A 6 -10.34 9.24 10.12
N ASP A 7 -11.66 9.15 10.24
CA ASP A 7 -12.47 9.98 11.13
C ASP A 7 -12.59 9.29 12.50
N ARG A 8 -11.73 9.70 13.44
CA ARG A 8 -11.66 9.14 14.80
C ARG A 8 -11.62 7.62 14.81
N LEU A 9 -10.83 7.03 13.92
CA LEU A 9 -10.67 5.59 13.82
C LEU A 9 -9.94 5.05 15.06
N GLU A 10 -10.65 4.29 15.88
CA GLU A 10 -10.09 3.61 17.05
C GLU A 10 -10.18 2.10 16.89
N VAL A 11 -9.14 1.41 17.35
CA VAL A 11 -9.10 -0.05 17.47
C VAL A 11 -8.72 -0.43 18.89
N ARG A 12 -9.53 -1.30 19.48
CA ARG A 12 -9.29 -1.85 20.83
C ARG A 12 -9.19 -3.36 20.78
N ALA A 13 -8.29 -3.92 21.58
CA ALA A 13 -8.29 -5.33 21.94
C ALA A 13 -8.77 -5.43 23.39
N LYS A 14 -9.94 -5.98 23.61
CA LYS A 14 -10.67 -5.87 24.89
C LYS A 14 -10.79 -4.39 25.27
N ASP A 15 -10.26 -4.00 26.43
CA ASP A 15 -10.31 -2.61 26.92
C ASP A 15 -9.08 -1.76 26.52
N MET A 16 -8.06 -2.40 25.92
CA MET A 16 -6.82 -1.71 25.56
C MET A 16 -6.93 -1.02 24.21
N LEU A 17 -6.75 0.32 24.20
CA LEU A 17 -6.65 1.11 22.98
C LEU A 17 -5.31 0.83 22.29
N ILE A 18 -5.36 0.36 21.04
CA ILE A 18 -4.17 0.02 20.24
C ILE A 18 -3.95 1.06 19.15
N VAL A 19 -5.03 1.52 18.52
CA VAL A 19 -4.99 2.49 17.43
C VAL A 19 -5.97 3.60 17.73
N ALA A 20 -5.55 4.85 17.52
CA ALA A 20 -6.42 6.02 17.55
C ALA A 20 -5.92 7.04 16.53
N MET A 21 -6.62 7.20 15.42
CA MET A 21 -6.19 8.07 14.33
C MET A 21 -7.32 8.97 13.86
N ASP A 22 -6.99 10.26 13.71
CA ASP A 22 -7.85 11.26 13.09
C ASP A 22 -7.02 12.01 12.05
N ALA A 23 -7.21 11.67 10.78
CA ALA A 23 -6.36 12.16 9.71
C ALA A 23 -7.08 12.22 8.36
N VAL A 24 -6.68 13.18 7.55
CA VAL A 24 -7.03 13.28 6.14
C VAL A 24 -5.76 13.13 5.32
N VAL A 25 -5.80 12.22 4.34
CA VAL A 25 -4.74 11.99 3.37
C VAL A 25 -5.27 12.37 2.00
N LYS A 26 -4.74 13.44 1.42
CA LYS A 26 -5.19 13.93 0.11
C LYS A 26 -4.61 13.09 -1.03
N PRO A 27 -5.19 13.17 -2.24
CA PRO A 27 -4.65 12.51 -3.42
C PRO A 27 -3.17 12.89 -3.67
N GLY A 28 -2.30 11.87 -3.74
CA GLY A 28 -0.85 12.02 -3.91
C GLY A 28 -0.08 12.32 -2.62
N GLU A 29 -0.75 12.46 -1.48
CA GLU A 29 -0.09 12.59 -0.18
C GLU A 29 0.18 11.21 0.43
N VAL A 30 1.21 11.16 1.28
CA VAL A 30 1.55 9.98 2.09
C VAL A 30 1.46 10.34 3.56
N LEU A 31 0.61 9.63 4.31
CA LEU A 31 0.63 9.63 5.77
C LEU A 31 1.55 8.50 6.24
N THR A 32 2.55 8.81 7.04
CA THR A 32 3.43 7.79 7.60
C THR A 32 3.01 7.42 9.02
N ILE A 33 2.80 6.12 9.27
CA ILE A 33 2.60 5.56 10.62
C ILE A 33 3.94 4.94 11.04
N MET A 34 4.55 5.52 12.06
CA MET A 34 5.86 5.12 12.54
C MET A 34 5.82 4.69 14.01
N GLY A 35 6.60 3.66 14.35
CA GLY A 35 6.71 3.20 15.73
C GLY A 35 7.49 1.89 15.84
N PRO A 36 7.87 1.46 17.05
CA PRO A 36 8.57 0.20 17.27
C PRO A 36 7.72 -1.02 16.88
N SER A 37 8.34 -2.19 16.81
CA SER A 37 7.62 -3.46 16.64
C SER A 37 6.60 -3.64 17.77
N GLY A 38 5.41 -4.15 17.45
CA GLY A 38 4.32 -4.36 18.40
C GLY A 38 3.54 -3.11 18.79
N SER A 39 3.84 -1.92 18.24
CA SER A 39 3.11 -0.68 18.56
C SER A 39 1.69 -0.57 17.98
N GLY A 40 1.24 -1.52 17.19
CA GLY A 40 -0.10 -1.49 16.58
C GLY A 40 -0.13 -1.08 15.11
N LYS A 41 1.02 -0.91 14.44
CA LYS A 41 1.08 -0.51 13.00
C LYS A 41 0.31 -1.46 12.09
N SER A 42 0.59 -2.76 12.19
CA SER A 42 -0.12 -3.78 11.39
C SER A 42 -1.59 -3.89 11.76
N THR A 43 -1.94 -3.62 13.04
CA THR A 43 -3.33 -3.55 13.49
C THR A 43 -4.05 -2.37 12.83
N ALA A 44 -3.38 -1.21 12.69
CA ALA A 44 -3.91 -0.06 11.97
C ALA A 44 -4.18 -0.39 10.49
N LEU A 45 -3.23 -1.03 9.79
CA LEU A 45 -3.43 -1.47 8.42
C LEU A 45 -4.56 -2.49 8.29
N ALA A 46 -4.63 -3.47 9.22
CA ALA A 46 -5.70 -4.46 9.23
C ALA A 46 -7.09 -3.84 9.45
N ALA A 47 -7.19 -2.79 10.28
CA ALA A 47 -8.42 -2.03 10.45
C ALA A 47 -8.85 -1.33 9.16
N ILE A 48 -7.91 -0.65 8.50
CA ILE A 48 -8.16 0.13 7.29
C ILE A 48 -8.54 -0.80 6.12
N ILE A 49 -7.83 -1.93 5.96
CA ILE A 49 -8.14 -2.89 4.89
C ILE A 49 -9.37 -3.77 5.21
N GLY A 50 -9.75 -3.89 6.49
CA GLY A 50 -10.92 -4.67 6.93
C GLY A 50 -10.63 -6.15 7.15
N THR A 51 -9.48 -6.48 7.72
CA THR A 51 -9.04 -7.87 7.99
C THR A 51 -8.83 -8.15 9.48
N LEU A 52 -9.27 -7.25 10.37
CA LEU A 52 -9.17 -7.48 11.81
C LEU A 52 -9.99 -8.71 12.23
N GLY A 53 -9.41 -9.49 13.12
CA GLY A 53 -10.09 -10.62 13.75
C GLY A 53 -11.14 -10.20 14.79
N PRO A 54 -11.93 -11.15 15.29
CA PRO A 54 -13.06 -10.89 16.21
C PRO A 54 -12.62 -10.38 17.59
N ASP A 55 -11.35 -10.54 17.96
CA ASP A 55 -10.81 -10.07 19.23
C ASP A 55 -10.64 -8.55 19.31
N PHE A 56 -10.85 -7.86 18.18
CA PHE A 56 -10.73 -6.41 18.06
C PHE A 56 -12.09 -5.75 17.86
N SER A 57 -12.29 -4.62 18.50
CA SER A 57 -13.40 -3.71 18.23
C SER A 57 -12.89 -2.49 17.47
N VAL A 58 -13.66 -2.05 16.48
CA VAL A 58 -13.36 -0.87 15.65
C VAL A 58 -14.48 0.15 15.82
N SER A 59 -14.13 1.40 16.07
CA SER A 59 -15.04 2.53 16.08
C SER A 59 -14.50 3.68 15.22
N GLY A 60 -15.33 4.71 14.98
CA GLY A 60 -15.02 5.77 14.03
C GLY A 60 -15.39 5.39 12.60
N ARG A 61 -14.87 6.13 11.63
CA ARG A 61 -15.22 5.95 10.20
C ARG A 61 -13.99 5.99 9.32
N LEU A 62 -14.04 5.19 8.25
CA LEU A 62 -13.12 5.21 7.14
C LEU A 62 -13.87 5.72 5.91
N VAL A 63 -13.49 6.89 5.40
CA VAL A 63 -14.14 7.49 4.24
C VAL A 63 -13.13 7.60 3.09
N LEU A 64 -13.48 7.06 1.92
CA LEU A 64 -12.66 7.09 0.73
C LEU A 64 -13.43 7.77 -0.40
N ASP A 65 -12.89 8.87 -0.92
CA ASP A 65 -13.51 9.73 -1.94
C ASP A 65 -14.96 10.12 -1.60
N GLY A 66 -15.23 10.42 -0.33
CA GLY A 66 -16.54 10.81 0.16
C GLY A 66 -17.51 9.66 0.46
N CYS A 67 -17.11 8.42 0.17
CA CYS A 67 -17.89 7.22 0.47
C CYS A 67 -17.43 6.58 1.79
N ASP A 68 -18.34 6.30 2.71
CA ASP A 68 -18.04 5.54 3.92
C ASP A 68 -17.82 4.07 3.54
N VAL A 69 -16.60 3.58 3.76
CA VAL A 69 -16.18 2.20 3.45
C VAL A 69 -15.96 1.36 4.72
N THR A 70 -16.29 1.89 5.89
CA THR A 70 -16.01 1.28 7.19
C THR A 70 -16.56 -0.14 7.30
N ALA A 71 -17.84 -0.33 6.95
CA ALA A 71 -18.51 -1.62 7.04
C ALA A 71 -18.36 -2.50 5.79
N LEU A 72 -17.68 -2.02 4.74
CA LEU A 72 -17.52 -2.79 3.53
C LEU A 72 -16.49 -3.94 3.72
N PRO A 73 -16.72 -5.09 3.08
CA PRO A 73 -15.72 -6.15 3.05
C PRO A 73 -14.48 -5.68 2.28
N THR A 74 -13.31 -6.22 2.63
CA THR A 74 -11.99 -5.85 2.06
C THR A 74 -12.02 -5.63 0.54
N ARG A 75 -12.59 -6.57 -0.21
CA ARG A 75 -12.67 -6.52 -1.68
C ARG A 75 -13.48 -5.33 -2.24
N ALA A 76 -14.35 -4.73 -1.42
CA ALA A 76 -15.22 -3.62 -1.85
C ALA A 76 -14.71 -2.25 -1.37
N ARG A 77 -13.68 -2.20 -0.53
CA ARG A 77 -13.12 -0.94 -0.01
C ARG A 77 -12.35 -0.15 -1.06
N GLY A 78 -11.88 -0.79 -2.13
CA GLY A 78 -11.07 -0.13 -3.16
C GLY A 78 -9.68 0.30 -2.67
N ILE A 79 -9.13 -0.39 -1.67
CA ILE A 79 -7.84 -0.10 -1.06
C ILE A 79 -6.84 -1.17 -1.49
N GLY A 80 -5.72 -0.77 -2.07
CA GLY A 80 -4.61 -1.66 -2.40
C GLY A 80 -3.66 -1.82 -1.20
N LEU A 81 -3.07 -2.99 -1.05
CA LEU A 81 -2.07 -3.26 -0.02
C LEU A 81 -0.81 -3.83 -0.66
N LEU A 82 0.31 -3.16 -0.44
CA LEU A 82 1.64 -3.67 -0.73
C LEU A 82 2.24 -4.21 0.57
N PHE A 83 2.46 -5.51 0.61
CA PHE A 83 3.03 -6.20 1.76
C PHE A 83 4.54 -6.03 1.81
N GLN A 84 5.12 -6.28 2.97
CA GLN A 84 6.56 -6.38 3.20
C GLN A 84 7.22 -7.47 2.33
N ASP A 85 6.51 -8.58 2.11
CA ASP A 85 6.85 -9.62 1.14
C ASP A 85 6.17 -9.33 -0.19
N ASP A 86 6.89 -9.51 -1.31
CA ASP A 86 6.37 -9.25 -2.66
C ASP A 86 5.18 -10.14 -3.02
N VAL A 87 5.03 -11.28 -2.35
CA VAL A 87 3.94 -12.27 -2.47
C VAL A 87 3.52 -12.52 -3.92
N LEU A 88 4.49 -12.69 -4.82
CA LEU A 88 4.20 -13.06 -6.20
C LEU A 88 3.82 -14.55 -6.27
N PHE A 89 2.87 -14.87 -7.14
CA PHE A 89 2.47 -16.25 -7.39
C PHE A 89 3.60 -16.97 -8.16
N PRO A 90 4.31 -17.94 -7.54
CA PRO A 90 5.50 -18.55 -8.15
C PRO A 90 5.17 -19.46 -9.34
N HIS A 91 3.92 -19.92 -9.46
CA HIS A 91 3.44 -20.75 -10.55
C HIS A 91 2.92 -19.98 -11.76
N LEU A 92 2.91 -18.63 -11.68
CA LEU A 92 2.52 -17.74 -12.77
C LEU A 92 3.75 -16.96 -13.26
N SER A 93 3.78 -16.64 -14.55
CA SER A 93 4.76 -15.69 -15.08
C SER A 93 4.55 -14.29 -14.48
N VAL A 94 5.48 -13.38 -14.69
CA VAL A 94 5.37 -11.97 -14.33
C VAL A 94 4.07 -11.38 -14.89
N GLY A 95 3.81 -11.57 -16.17
CA GLY A 95 2.57 -11.14 -16.82
C GLY A 95 1.32 -11.82 -16.26
N GLY A 96 1.41 -13.10 -15.87
CA GLY A 96 0.35 -13.82 -15.18
C GLY A 96 0.01 -13.20 -13.83
N ASN A 97 1.02 -12.83 -13.04
CA ASN A 97 0.85 -12.10 -11.79
C ASN A 97 0.12 -10.75 -11.99
N LEU A 98 0.50 -10.00 -13.02
CA LEU A 98 -0.15 -8.73 -13.34
C LEU A 98 -1.56 -8.93 -13.88
N ALA A 99 -1.79 -9.96 -14.71
CA ALA A 99 -3.10 -10.29 -15.25
C ALA A 99 -4.13 -10.59 -14.17
N PHE A 100 -3.69 -11.16 -13.04
CA PHE A 100 -4.57 -11.48 -11.92
C PHE A 100 -5.25 -10.23 -11.31
N ALA A 101 -4.57 -9.08 -11.35
CA ALA A 101 -5.06 -7.83 -10.78
C ALA A 101 -5.90 -6.98 -11.75
N LEU A 102 -5.88 -7.30 -13.04
CA LEU A 102 -6.62 -6.51 -14.02
C LEU A 102 -8.14 -6.58 -13.78
N PRO A 103 -8.85 -5.43 -13.85
CA PRO A 103 -10.29 -5.40 -13.69
C PRO A 103 -11.01 -6.37 -14.62
N ALA A 104 -12.09 -7.00 -14.15
CA ALA A 104 -12.91 -7.91 -14.96
C ALA A 104 -13.60 -7.20 -16.14
N THR A 105 -13.72 -5.88 -16.07
CA THR A 105 -14.23 -5.03 -17.13
C THR A 105 -13.26 -4.94 -18.33
N LEU A 106 -11.96 -5.11 -18.09
CA LEU A 106 -10.94 -5.10 -19.14
C LEU A 106 -10.95 -6.44 -19.87
N ARG A 107 -11.67 -6.50 -20.99
CA ARG A 107 -11.88 -7.72 -21.78
C ARG A 107 -10.99 -7.76 -23.02
N GLY A 108 -10.72 -8.98 -23.50
CA GLY A 108 -9.92 -9.21 -24.69
C GLY A 108 -8.44 -9.46 -24.40
N ARG A 109 -7.90 -10.55 -24.97
CA ARG A 109 -6.50 -11.00 -24.72
C ARG A 109 -5.47 -9.93 -25.09
N GLN A 110 -5.66 -9.27 -26.24
CA GLN A 110 -4.73 -8.23 -26.69
C GLN A 110 -4.77 -6.99 -25.81
N VAL A 111 -5.97 -6.53 -25.39
CA VAL A 111 -6.13 -5.38 -24.50
C VAL A 111 -5.48 -5.63 -23.14
N ARG A 112 -5.72 -6.81 -22.56
CA ARG A 112 -5.09 -7.20 -21.29
C ARG A 112 -3.57 -7.31 -21.43
N ARG A 113 -3.06 -7.89 -22.51
CA ARG A 113 -1.61 -7.96 -22.78
C ARG A 113 -1.00 -6.56 -22.90
N ALA A 114 -1.63 -5.67 -23.63
CA ALA A 114 -1.17 -4.28 -23.78
C ALA A 114 -1.11 -3.54 -22.43
N ALA A 115 -2.12 -3.71 -21.56
CA ALA A 115 -2.13 -3.12 -20.23
C ALA A 115 -0.97 -3.66 -19.35
N ILE A 116 -0.69 -4.96 -19.43
CA ILE A 116 0.44 -5.59 -18.72
C ILE A 116 1.77 -5.04 -19.21
N GLU A 117 1.98 -4.97 -20.53
CA GLU A 117 3.22 -4.46 -21.11
C GLU A 117 3.43 -2.98 -20.78
N ALA A 118 2.36 -2.17 -20.78
CA ALA A 118 2.43 -0.77 -20.38
C ALA A 118 2.82 -0.62 -18.91
N ALA A 119 2.26 -1.45 -18.02
CA ALA A 119 2.62 -1.45 -16.60
C ALA A 119 4.08 -1.86 -16.38
N LEU A 120 4.56 -2.89 -17.08
CA LEU A 120 5.95 -3.33 -17.03
C LEU A 120 6.91 -2.27 -17.58
N ALA A 121 6.57 -1.62 -18.69
CA ALA A 121 7.36 -0.52 -19.24
C ALA A 121 7.47 0.64 -18.25
N LYS A 122 6.37 1.01 -17.59
CA LYS A 122 6.34 2.03 -16.53
C LYS A 122 7.23 1.69 -15.33
N ALA A 123 7.36 0.38 -15.02
CA ALA A 123 8.26 -0.12 -13.98
C ALA A 123 9.72 -0.27 -14.43
N GLY A 124 10.05 0.04 -15.70
CA GLY A 124 11.38 -0.22 -16.27
C GLY A 124 11.67 -1.71 -16.47
N LEU A 125 10.62 -2.53 -16.68
CA LEU A 125 10.67 -3.99 -16.85
C LEU A 125 10.06 -4.43 -18.20
N ALA A 126 10.22 -3.62 -19.25
CA ALA A 126 9.70 -3.94 -20.58
C ALA A 126 10.22 -5.32 -21.03
N GLY A 127 9.34 -6.15 -21.60
CA GLY A 127 9.67 -7.49 -22.07
C GLY A 127 9.75 -8.57 -20.99
N PHE A 128 9.42 -8.27 -19.73
CA PHE A 128 9.50 -9.25 -18.62
C PHE A 128 8.24 -10.11 -18.46
N ALA A 129 7.20 -9.89 -19.24
CA ALA A 129 5.91 -10.53 -19.02
C ALA A 129 5.96 -12.06 -18.98
N ASP A 130 6.82 -12.69 -19.77
CA ASP A 130 6.91 -14.14 -19.87
C ASP A 130 7.99 -14.73 -18.93
N ARG A 131 8.69 -13.91 -18.12
CA ARG A 131 9.70 -14.37 -17.16
C ARG A 131 9.06 -15.06 -15.96
N ASP A 132 9.82 -15.99 -15.38
CA ASP A 132 9.53 -16.59 -14.08
C ASP A 132 9.86 -15.58 -12.95
N PRO A 133 8.92 -15.31 -12.02
CA PRO A 133 9.17 -14.45 -10.86
C PRO A 133 10.36 -14.86 -10.01
N GLY A 134 10.70 -16.16 -9.95
CA GLY A 134 11.85 -16.67 -9.24
C GLY A 134 13.20 -16.20 -9.79
N THR A 135 13.23 -15.76 -11.06
CA THR A 135 14.44 -15.25 -11.70
C THR A 135 14.70 -13.76 -11.50
N LEU A 136 13.76 -13.06 -10.88
CA LEU A 136 13.83 -11.63 -10.64
C LEU A 136 14.72 -11.30 -9.42
N SER A 137 15.42 -10.17 -9.50
CA SER A 137 16.05 -9.55 -8.33
C SER A 137 14.98 -9.05 -7.34
N GLY A 138 15.37 -8.77 -6.09
CA GLY A 138 14.46 -8.23 -5.08
C GLY A 138 13.76 -6.95 -5.54
N GLY A 139 14.50 -6.01 -6.15
CA GLY A 139 13.90 -4.77 -6.65
C GLY A 139 12.99 -4.95 -7.85
N GLU A 140 13.27 -5.91 -8.73
CA GLU A 140 12.37 -6.25 -9.83
C GLU A 140 11.06 -6.86 -9.30
N ARG A 141 11.15 -7.78 -8.31
CA ARG A 141 9.97 -8.33 -7.63
C ARG A 141 9.12 -7.25 -6.98
N ALA A 142 9.74 -6.35 -6.21
CA ALA A 142 9.05 -5.24 -5.56
C ALA A 142 8.30 -4.35 -6.58
N ARG A 143 8.93 -4.03 -7.72
CA ARG A 143 8.28 -3.26 -8.80
C ARG A 143 7.12 -4.02 -9.45
N VAL A 144 7.26 -5.32 -9.68
CA VAL A 144 6.15 -6.15 -10.19
C VAL A 144 4.99 -6.20 -9.18
N ALA A 145 5.26 -6.38 -7.88
CA ALA A 145 4.24 -6.40 -6.83
C ALA A 145 3.49 -5.07 -6.74
N LEU A 146 4.21 -3.94 -6.84
CA LEU A 146 3.60 -2.61 -6.89
C LEU A 146 2.71 -2.46 -8.14
N MET A 147 3.20 -2.82 -9.33
CA MET A 147 2.40 -2.75 -10.56
C MET A 147 1.16 -3.63 -10.49
N ARG A 148 1.27 -4.83 -9.90
CA ARG A 148 0.10 -5.68 -9.65
C ARG A 148 -0.93 -4.98 -8.77
N THR A 149 -0.49 -4.33 -7.69
CA THR A 149 -1.39 -3.59 -6.80
C THR A 149 -2.06 -2.43 -7.51
N LEU A 150 -1.33 -1.68 -8.36
CA LEU A 150 -1.87 -0.53 -9.08
C LEU A 150 -2.79 -0.90 -10.25
N LEU A 151 -2.56 -2.04 -10.91
CA LEU A 151 -3.45 -2.54 -11.97
C LEU A 151 -4.85 -2.92 -11.47
N ALA A 152 -5.01 -3.11 -10.16
CA ALA A 152 -6.32 -3.26 -9.54
C ALA A 152 -7.08 -1.91 -9.40
N GLU A 153 -6.50 -0.80 -9.88
CA GLU A 153 -7.05 0.56 -9.83
C GLU A 153 -7.50 0.98 -8.41
N PRO A 154 -6.62 0.85 -7.39
CA PRO A 154 -7.00 1.18 -6.02
C PRO A 154 -7.21 2.70 -5.88
N LYS A 155 -8.19 3.08 -5.07
CA LYS A 155 -8.45 4.48 -4.71
C LYS A 155 -7.60 4.99 -3.54
N ALA A 156 -6.98 4.08 -2.79
CA ALA A 156 -5.99 4.36 -1.76
C ALA A 156 -4.97 3.22 -1.71
N LEU A 157 -3.75 3.51 -1.23
CA LEU A 157 -2.67 2.55 -1.15
C LEU A 157 -2.15 2.44 0.29
N LEU A 158 -2.02 1.22 0.79
CA LEU A 158 -1.34 0.90 2.03
C LEU A 158 -0.02 0.23 1.72
N LEU A 159 1.04 0.65 2.40
CA LEU A 159 2.40 0.16 2.24
C LEU A 159 2.89 -0.35 3.60
N ASP A 160 3.04 -1.66 3.74
CA ASP A 160 3.50 -2.30 4.99
C ASP A 160 5.00 -2.62 4.89
N GLU A 161 5.84 -1.74 5.45
CA GLU A 161 7.30 -1.86 5.45
C GLU A 161 7.91 -2.23 4.07
N PRO A 162 7.50 -1.57 2.97
CA PRO A 162 7.73 -2.05 1.60
C PRO A 162 9.20 -2.06 1.17
N PHE A 163 10.08 -1.42 1.94
CA PHE A 163 11.50 -1.28 1.59
C PHE A 163 12.42 -2.03 2.56
N SER A 164 11.89 -2.69 3.59
CA SER A 164 12.67 -3.25 4.70
C SER A 164 13.60 -4.41 4.26
N ARG A 165 13.23 -5.16 3.22
CA ARG A 165 13.97 -6.31 2.70
C ARG A 165 14.93 -6.00 1.56
N LEU A 166 15.00 -4.73 1.16
CA LEU A 166 15.91 -4.30 0.09
C LEU A 166 17.28 -3.93 0.68
N ASP A 167 18.33 -4.25 -0.06
CA ASP A 167 19.66 -3.74 0.25
C ASP A 167 19.71 -2.21 0.14
N ALA A 168 20.70 -1.58 0.80
CA ALA A 168 20.76 -0.13 0.93
C ALA A 168 20.81 0.60 -0.42
N GLY A 169 21.57 0.10 -1.38
CA GLY A 169 21.70 0.73 -2.69
C GLY A 169 20.43 0.67 -3.53
N LEU A 170 19.70 -0.45 -3.43
CA LEU A 170 18.46 -0.65 -4.18
C LEU A 170 17.28 0.06 -3.52
N ARG A 171 17.28 0.15 -2.18
CA ARG A 171 16.20 0.73 -1.38
C ARG A 171 15.87 2.15 -1.79
N ASP A 172 16.87 3.01 -1.96
CA ASP A 172 16.67 4.42 -2.31
C ASP A 172 16.01 4.57 -3.69
N HIS A 173 16.42 3.78 -4.67
CA HIS A 173 15.84 3.80 -6.01
C HIS A 173 14.39 3.31 -6.01
N ILE A 174 14.10 2.20 -5.31
CA ILE A 174 12.74 1.66 -5.24
C ILE A 174 11.84 2.58 -4.44
N ARG A 175 12.32 3.16 -3.34
CA ARG A 175 11.58 4.12 -2.54
C ARG A 175 11.18 5.35 -3.36
N ALA A 176 12.16 5.96 -4.07
CA ALA A 176 11.89 7.10 -4.96
C ALA A 176 10.85 6.71 -6.02
N PHE A 177 11.02 5.58 -6.70
CA PHE A 177 10.09 5.10 -7.71
C PHE A 177 8.66 4.93 -7.17
N VAL A 178 8.49 4.30 -6.00
CA VAL A 178 7.17 4.09 -5.37
C VAL A 178 6.50 5.42 -5.02
N LEU A 179 7.26 6.32 -4.38
CA LEU A 179 6.73 7.61 -3.94
C LEU A 179 6.39 8.53 -5.13
N ASP A 180 7.21 8.55 -6.16
CA ASP A 180 6.93 9.33 -7.38
C ASP A 180 5.70 8.79 -8.11
N LEU A 181 5.51 7.48 -8.13
CA LEU A 181 4.33 6.86 -8.72
C LEU A 181 3.05 7.20 -7.96
N ILE A 182 3.08 7.18 -6.61
CA ILE A 182 1.96 7.61 -5.76
C ILE A 182 1.56 9.06 -6.07
N ARG A 183 2.56 9.95 -6.20
CA ARG A 183 2.33 11.36 -6.54
C ARG A 183 1.77 11.53 -7.95
N ALA A 184 2.34 10.85 -8.95
CA ALA A 184 1.92 10.90 -10.34
C ALA A 184 0.49 10.39 -10.55
N GLU A 185 0.15 9.27 -9.92
CA GLU A 185 -1.20 8.68 -9.98
C GLU A 185 -2.20 9.39 -9.05
N ARG A 186 -1.73 10.32 -8.22
CA ARG A 186 -2.55 11.06 -7.25
C ARG A 186 -3.34 10.15 -6.31
N ILE A 187 -2.75 9.04 -5.88
CA ILE A 187 -3.38 8.09 -4.96
C ILE A 187 -3.04 8.49 -3.52
N PRO A 188 -4.01 8.68 -2.60
CA PRO A 188 -3.72 8.84 -1.18
C PRO A 188 -3.08 7.56 -0.63
N ALA A 189 -1.99 7.68 0.12
CA ALA A 189 -1.27 6.52 0.62
C ALA A 189 -0.97 6.59 2.12
N ILE A 190 -0.94 5.42 2.76
CA ILE A 190 -0.44 5.24 4.13
C ILE A 190 0.80 4.36 4.07
N LEU A 191 1.91 4.86 4.59
CA LEU A 191 3.16 4.13 4.72
C LEU A 191 3.37 3.72 6.18
N VAL A 192 3.50 2.43 6.42
CA VAL A 192 3.97 1.91 7.70
C VAL A 192 5.46 1.63 7.58
N THR A 193 6.25 2.20 8.47
CA THR A 193 7.69 1.96 8.53
C THR A 193 8.23 2.17 9.95
N HIS A 194 9.36 1.56 10.24
CA HIS A 194 10.17 1.87 11.42
C HIS A 194 11.47 2.60 11.03
N GLN A 195 11.69 2.82 9.71
CA GLN A 195 12.89 3.46 9.18
C GLN A 195 12.68 4.98 9.05
N PRO A 196 13.52 5.81 9.70
CA PRO A 196 13.45 7.26 9.59
C PRO A 196 13.58 7.78 8.16
N ASP A 197 14.45 7.16 7.35
CA ASP A 197 14.71 7.58 5.98
C ASP A 197 13.50 7.39 5.06
N ASP A 198 12.72 6.32 5.26
CA ASP A 198 11.50 6.10 4.50
C ASP A 198 10.45 7.15 4.82
N ALA A 199 10.29 7.47 6.12
CA ALA A 199 9.36 8.49 6.57
C ALA A 199 9.74 9.89 6.05
N ARG A 200 11.04 10.23 6.05
CA ARG A 200 11.53 11.50 5.50
C ARG A 200 11.29 11.63 3.99
N ALA A 201 11.62 10.56 3.25
CA ALA A 201 11.44 10.54 1.80
C ALA A 201 9.98 10.61 1.38
N ALA A 202 9.08 9.98 2.14
CA ALA A 202 7.65 10.04 1.89
C ALA A 202 7.13 11.48 2.00
N GLY A 203 7.68 12.27 2.91
CA GLY A 203 7.18 13.60 3.23
C GLY A 203 5.81 13.53 3.93
N GLY A 204 5.21 14.66 4.18
CA GLY A 204 3.89 14.72 4.81
C GLY A 204 3.93 14.47 6.33
N ARG A 205 2.78 14.08 6.87
CA ARG A 205 2.62 13.88 8.31
C ARG A 205 3.16 12.52 8.74
N ILE A 206 3.83 12.50 9.91
CA ILE A 206 4.31 11.27 10.54
C ILE A 206 3.64 11.18 11.91
N ILE A 207 2.94 10.08 12.17
CA ILE A 207 2.23 9.82 13.41
C ILE A 207 2.59 8.43 13.96
N ASP A 208 2.36 8.23 15.25
CA ASP A 208 2.33 6.89 15.83
C ASP A 208 0.93 6.25 15.66
N PRO A 209 0.73 4.98 15.97
CA PRO A 209 -0.58 4.33 15.90
C PRO A 209 -1.66 4.96 16.79
N LEU A 210 -1.28 5.76 17.80
CA LEU A 210 -2.19 6.53 18.65
C LEU A 210 -2.43 7.96 18.13
N GLY A 211 -2.01 8.25 16.88
CA GLY A 211 -2.24 9.54 16.23
C GLY A 211 -1.32 10.69 16.71
N ARG A 212 -0.33 10.39 17.55
CA ARG A 212 0.58 11.41 18.08
C ARG A 212 1.64 11.74 17.04
N PRO A 213 1.98 13.03 16.83
CA PRO A 213 3.05 13.42 15.92
C PRO A 213 4.40 12.78 16.33
N VAL A 214 5.10 12.21 15.35
CA VAL A 214 6.44 11.67 15.53
C VAL A 214 7.45 12.57 14.85
N GLN A 215 8.47 13.00 15.60
CA GLN A 215 9.59 13.76 15.05
C GLN A 215 10.70 12.81 14.62
N VAL A 216 11.04 12.86 13.35
CA VAL A 216 12.20 12.14 12.82
C VAL A 216 13.39 13.09 12.82
N ARG A 217 14.33 12.87 13.74
CA ARG A 217 15.56 13.67 13.79
C ARG A 217 16.37 13.49 12.50
N ALA A 218 17.00 14.58 12.09
CA ALA A 218 17.88 14.61 10.91
C ALA A 218 19.10 13.69 11.08
#